data_0f0810e44f26b5514d1f47eef31255af
#
_entry.id   0f0810e44f26b5514d1f47eef31255af
#
_cell.length_a   1.000
_cell.length_b   1.000
_cell.length_c   1.000
_cell.angle_alpha   90.00
_cell.angle_beta   90.00
_cell.angle_gamma   90.00
#
_symmetry.space_group_name_H-M   'P 1'
#
loop_
_entity.id
_entity.type
_entity.pdbx_description
1 polymer ?
#
loop_
_entity_poly.entity_id
_entity_poly.type
_entity_poly.pdbx_seq_one_letter_code
_entity_poly.pdbx_strand_id
1 'polypeptide(L)'
;MGTRPSASGPLAPPWPALIVSCGRRSIGTALAIKRRSAGRTSIVHIQNPRMDLRPFDLVAAPEHDGITGENVAITTGSLHGVTRAKLDDAAAHWQSRPSHLPTPRIAVLIGGSNSAYRLDAATGTRIAQELASLAHSTGAGLMVTTSRRTDPTAVAAIRAALEDAPAEIWSGDGENPYFAYLGLADRIIVTGDSVNMVSEAAATGRFRSFICPLLAAPRNLNAFTAPWKTPGPRANLRARWLTGNLTP
;
A
#
# COMPACT_ATOMS: atom_id res chain seq x y z
N MET A 1 11.20 11.71 -10.43
CA MET A 1 12.38 10.88 -10.76
C MET A 1 13.44 11.09 -9.69
N GLY A 2 13.49 10.22 -8.69
CA GLY A 2 14.60 10.22 -7.74
C GLY A 2 15.84 9.76 -8.47
N THR A 3 16.82 10.63 -8.61
CA THR A 3 18.15 10.28 -9.11
C THR A 3 18.72 9.19 -8.23
N ARG A 4 18.88 7.98 -8.78
CA ARG A 4 19.73 6.96 -8.14
C ARG A 4 21.11 7.60 -8.00
N PRO A 5 21.74 7.57 -6.81
CA PRO A 5 23.14 7.89 -6.74
C PRO A 5 23.88 6.90 -7.64
N SER A 6 24.51 7.41 -8.68
CA SER A 6 25.29 6.64 -9.67
C SER A 6 26.63 6.14 -9.15
N ALA A 7 26.92 6.28 -7.86
CA ALA A 7 28.13 5.83 -7.22
C ALA A 7 27.83 4.73 -6.21
N SER A 8 27.56 3.52 -6.71
CA SER A 8 27.92 2.33 -5.95
C SER A 8 29.45 2.28 -5.94
N GLY A 9 30.06 2.78 -4.89
CA GLY A 9 31.48 2.54 -4.66
C GLY A 9 31.75 1.02 -4.68
N PRO A 10 32.99 0.60 -4.90
CA PRO A 10 33.35 -0.81 -4.89
C PRO A 10 32.92 -1.43 -3.55
N LEU A 11 32.35 -2.64 -3.57
CA LEU A 11 32.05 -3.42 -2.37
C LEU A 11 33.38 -3.77 -1.68
N ALA A 12 33.83 -2.91 -0.76
CA ALA A 12 35.10 -2.99 -0.08
C ALA A 12 34.92 -2.73 1.43
N PRO A 13 35.84 -3.24 2.27
CA PRO A 13 35.83 -2.93 3.69
C PRO A 13 35.99 -1.41 3.97
N PRO A 14 35.55 -0.94 5.16
CA PRO A 14 35.04 -1.74 6.28
C PRO A 14 33.64 -2.29 6.04
N TRP A 15 33.43 -3.59 6.36
CA TRP A 15 32.14 -4.23 6.22
C TRP A 15 31.20 -3.83 7.35
N PRO A 16 29.90 -3.60 7.06
CA PRO A 16 28.92 -3.31 8.12
C PRO A 16 28.70 -4.56 8.99
N ALA A 17 28.40 -4.35 10.26
CA ALA A 17 28.02 -5.44 11.16
C ALA A 17 26.64 -6.04 10.79
N LEU A 18 25.71 -5.19 10.29
CA LEU A 18 24.35 -5.57 9.93
C LEU A 18 23.96 -4.97 8.57
N ILE A 19 23.29 -5.78 7.75
CA ILE A 19 22.61 -5.35 6.54
C ILE A 19 21.11 -5.60 6.72
N VAL A 20 20.30 -4.56 6.57
CA VAL A 20 18.85 -4.71 6.38
C VAL A 20 18.56 -4.60 4.89
N SER A 21 18.08 -5.69 4.28
CA SER A 21 17.80 -5.78 2.86
C SER A 21 16.31 -6.00 2.61
N CYS A 22 15.79 -5.47 1.50
CA CYS A 22 14.39 -5.63 1.12
C CYS A 22 14.27 -5.89 -0.38
N GLY A 23 13.47 -6.87 -0.74
CA GLY A 23 13.19 -7.25 -2.12
C GLY A 23 14.35 -8.02 -2.78
N ARG A 24 14.01 -8.77 -3.83
CA ARG A 24 14.93 -9.74 -4.48
C ARG A 24 16.22 -9.15 -5.04
N ARG A 25 16.19 -7.88 -5.48
CA ARG A 25 17.37 -7.25 -6.10
C ARG A 25 18.51 -6.98 -5.11
N SER A 26 18.20 -6.82 -3.82
CA SER A 26 19.20 -6.56 -2.78
C SER A 26 19.92 -7.83 -2.29
N ILE A 27 19.34 -9.00 -2.52
CA ILE A 27 19.82 -10.27 -1.96
C ILE A 27 21.25 -10.59 -2.42
N GLY A 28 21.49 -10.53 -3.73
CA GLY A 28 22.81 -10.84 -4.28
C GLY A 28 23.94 -10.01 -3.67
N THR A 29 23.69 -8.71 -3.51
CA THR A 29 24.64 -7.78 -2.88
C THR A 29 24.85 -8.10 -1.40
N ALA A 30 23.76 -8.33 -0.65
CA ALA A 30 23.84 -8.66 0.76
C ALA A 30 24.64 -9.95 1.01
N LEU A 31 24.36 -11.00 0.25
CA LEU A 31 25.08 -12.27 0.35
C LEU A 31 26.56 -12.15 -0.07
N ALA A 32 26.87 -11.32 -1.08
CA ALA A 32 28.25 -11.06 -1.48
C ALA A 32 29.04 -10.36 -0.36
N ILE A 33 28.45 -9.40 0.34
CA ILE A 33 29.05 -8.73 1.47
C ILE A 33 29.25 -9.71 2.63
N LYS A 34 28.25 -10.53 2.97
CA LYS A 34 28.38 -11.53 4.04
C LYS A 34 29.54 -12.49 3.77
N ARG A 35 29.67 -12.97 2.55
CA ARG A 35 30.81 -13.84 2.15
C ARG A 35 32.16 -13.11 2.27
N ARG A 36 32.25 -11.88 1.75
CA ARG A 36 33.51 -11.10 1.78
C ARG A 36 33.91 -10.67 3.18
N SER A 37 32.95 -10.49 4.07
CA SER A 37 33.20 -10.21 5.50
C SER A 37 33.58 -11.45 6.30
N ALA A 38 33.74 -12.63 5.66
CA ALA A 38 33.94 -13.92 6.32
C ALA A 38 32.84 -14.24 7.36
N GLY A 39 31.57 -13.91 7.03
CA GLY A 39 30.42 -14.17 7.89
C GLY A 39 30.20 -13.16 9.03
N ARG A 40 31.04 -12.13 9.15
CA ARG A 40 30.91 -11.13 10.22
C ARG A 40 29.76 -10.15 10.03
N THR A 41 29.22 -10.05 8.82
CA THR A 41 28.03 -9.23 8.51
C THR A 41 26.78 -10.09 8.66
N SER A 42 25.90 -9.70 9.59
CA SER A 42 24.55 -10.30 9.68
C SER A 42 23.60 -9.71 8.64
N ILE A 43 22.64 -10.52 8.16
CA ILE A 43 21.64 -10.10 7.18
C ILE A 43 20.25 -10.28 7.76
N VAL A 44 19.52 -9.17 7.89
CA VAL A 44 18.05 -9.16 8.05
C VAL A 44 17.44 -8.88 6.71
N HIS A 45 16.59 -9.80 6.24
CA HIS A 45 15.86 -9.63 4.97
C HIS A 45 14.38 -9.40 5.22
N ILE A 46 13.83 -8.39 4.58
CA ILE A 46 12.40 -8.03 4.65
C ILE A 46 11.68 -8.60 3.43
N GLN A 47 10.56 -9.28 3.65
CA GLN A 47 9.73 -10.06 2.71
C GLN A 47 10.33 -11.44 2.41
N ASN A 48 9.50 -12.30 1.80
CA ASN A 48 9.92 -13.62 1.35
C ASN A 48 10.99 -13.50 0.25
N PRO A 49 12.23 -13.98 0.49
CA PRO A 49 13.30 -13.91 -0.51
C PRO A 49 13.06 -14.85 -1.70
N ARG A 50 12.11 -15.79 -1.60
CA ARG A 50 11.78 -16.82 -2.59
C ARG A 50 13.00 -17.69 -2.95
N MET A 51 13.82 -18.00 -1.97
CA MET A 51 14.98 -18.86 -2.03
C MET A 51 15.23 -19.50 -0.66
N ASP A 52 16.26 -20.34 -0.55
CA ASP A 52 16.70 -20.91 0.73
C ASP A 52 16.93 -19.82 1.79
N LEU A 53 16.38 -20.03 2.99
CA LEU A 53 16.40 -19.06 4.08
C LEU A 53 17.68 -19.13 4.93
N ARG A 54 18.43 -20.25 4.88
CA ARG A 54 19.64 -20.48 5.68
C ARG A 54 20.75 -19.41 5.55
N PRO A 55 20.93 -18.74 4.39
CA PRO A 55 21.93 -17.68 4.27
C PRO A 55 21.62 -16.40 5.06
N PHE A 56 20.37 -16.21 5.49
CA PHE A 56 19.92 -15.04 6.23
C PHE A 56 19.97 -15.33 7.74
N ASP A 57 20.35 -14.33 8.54
CA ASP A 57 20.31 -14.44 9.99
C ASP A 57 18.88 -14.21 10.52
N LEU A 58 18.10 -13.38 9.82
CA LEU A 58 16.68 -13.19 10.08
C LEU A 58 15.94 -12.86 8.77
N VAL A 59 14.76 -13.43 8.59
CA VAL A 59 13.81 -13.05 7.53
C VAL A 59 12.52 -12.57 8.20
N ALA A 60 12.18 -11.30 8.02
CA ALA A 60 10.91 -10.74 8.46
C ALA A 60 9.90 -10.78 7.31
N ALA A 61 8.88 -11.63 7.41
CA ALA A 61 7.90 -11.82 6.34
C ALA A 61 6.47 -11.81 6.88
N PRO A 62 5.53 -11.28 6.08
CA PRO A 62 4.13 -11.31 6.47
C PRO A 62 3.56 -12.74 6.40
N GLU A 63 2.60 -13.01 7.27
CA GLU A 63 1.94 -14.32 7.42
C GLU A 63 1.43 -14.88 6.09
N HIS A 64 0.89 -14.02 5.21
CA HIS A 64 0.36 -14.43 3.91
C HIS A 64 1.43 -14.92 2.91
N ASP A 65 2.71 -14.70 3.18
CA ASP A 65 3.81 -15.27 2.37
C ASP A 65 4.02 -16.76 2.62
N GLY A 66 3.45 -17.31 3.70
CA GLY A 66 3.41 -18.73 4.01
C GLY A 66 4.77 -19.38 4.22
N ILE A 67 5.80 -18.62 4.64
CA ILE A 67 7.13 -19.15 4.95
C ILE A 67 7.30 -19.38 6.45
N THR A 68 8.05 -20.40 6.82
CA THR A 68 8.36 -20.75 8.20
C THR A 68 9.83 -21.14 8.32
N GLY A 69 10.41 -20.99 9.48
CA GLY A 69 11.79 -21.36 9.79
C GLY A 69 12.23 -20.79 11.13
N GLU A 70 13.32 -21.34 11.69
CA GLU A 70 13.87 -20.87 12.96
C GLU A 70 14.35 -19.41 12.92
N ASN A 71 14.76 -18.96 11.73
CA ASN A 71 15.19 -17.59 11.45
C ASN A 71 14.11 -16.75 10.78
N VAL A 72 12.81 -17.08 10.93
CA VAL A 72 11.70 -16.33 10.34
C VAL A 72 10.90 -15.64 11.43
N ALA A 73 10.80 -14.33 11.35
CA ALA A 73 9.87 -13.51 12.12
C ALA A 73 8.61 -13.23 11.28
N ILE A 74 7.46 -13.71 11.73
CA ILE A 74 6.19 -13.50 11.06
C ILE A 74 5.57 -12.18 11.50
N THR A 75 5.10 -11.39 10.53
CA THR A 75 4.34 -10.16 10.75
C THR A 75 2.91 -10.31 10.23
N THR A 76 1.94 -9.66 10.86
CA THR A 76 0.53 -9.72 10.43
C THR A 76 0.33 -9.10 9.04
N GLY A 77 1.07 -8.03 8.72
CA GLY A 77 1.07 -7.37 7.41
C GLY A 77 2.47 -7.08 6.94
N SER A 78 2.58 -6.41 5.81
CA SER A 78 3.87 -5.94 5.30
C SER A 78 4.50 -4.93 6.25
N LEU A 79 5.81 -5.01 6.45
CA LEU A 79 6.56 -3.96 7.13
C LEU A 79 6.49 -2.67 6.31
N HIS A 80 6.22 -1.55 6.97
CA HIS A 80 6.01 -0.25 6.34
C HIS A 80 6.58 0.90 7.18
N GLY A 81 6.73 2.06 6.56
CA GLY A 81 7.24 3.25 7.21
C GLY A 81 6.16 4.23 7.72
N VAL A 82 4.91 3.78 7.87
CA VAL A 82 3.84 4.61 8.43
C VAL A 82 4.02 4.71 9.94
N THR A 83 4.13 5.95 10.43
CA THR A 83 4.13 6.29 11.86
C THR A 83 3.17 7.44 12.09
N ARG A 84 2.68 7.60 13.32
CA ARG A 84 1.78 8.70 13.67
C ARG A 84 2.44 10.06 13.37
N ALA A 85 3.68 10.26 13.81
CA ALA A 85 4.42 11.50 13.57
C ALA A 85 4.50 11.82 12.07
N LYS A 86 4.87 10.83 11.24
CA LYS A 86 4.95 11.03 9.79
C LYS A 86 3.61 11.39 9.14
N LEU A 87 2.51 10.84 9.63
CA LEU A 87 1.18 11.19 9.16
C LEU A 87 0.78 12.61 9.58
N ASP A 88 1.07 12.97 10.83
CA ASP A 88 0.73 14.29 11.36
C ASP A 88 1.57 15.39 10.68
N ASP A 89 2.87 15.18 10.46
CA ASP A 89 3.76 16.09 9.73
C ASP A 89 3.28 16.28 8.28
N ALA A 90 2.96 15.18 7.57
CA ALA A 90 2.47 15.24 6.21
C ALA A 90 1.10 15.92 6.13
N ALA A 91 0.21 15.64 7.08
CA ALA A 91 -1.11 16.28 7.16
C ALA A 91 -0.99 17.78 7.38
N ALA A 92 -0.12 18.23 8.27
CA ALA A 92 0.12 19.65 8.54
C ALA A 92 0.65 20.38 7.29
N HIS A 93 1.60 19.75 6.58
CA HIS A 93 2.17 20.32 5.34
C HIS A 93 1.14 20.48 4.22
N TRP A 94 0.17 19.55 4.14
CA TRP A 94 -0.82 19.51 3.06
C TRP A 94 -2.21 20.05 3.44
N GLN A 95 -2.41 20.51 4.66
CA GLN A 95 -3.72 20.87 5.21
C GLN A 95 -4.54 21.82 4.33
N SER A 96 -3.88 22.76 3.67
CA SER A 96 -4.54 23.78 2.84
C SER A 96 -5.00 23.26 1.47
N ARG A 97 -4.36 22.23 0.91
CA ARG A 97 -4.65 21.77 -0.45
C ARG A 97 -6.03 21.12 -0.59
N PRO A 98 -6.40 20.08 0.17
CA PRO A 98 -7.72 19.50 0.09
C PRO A 98 -8.78 20.25 0.90
N SER A 99 -8.51 21.51 1.31
CA SER A 99 -9.46 22.29 2.14
C SER A 99 -10.76 22.60 1.43
N HIS A 100 -10.76 22.62 0.08
CA HIS A 100 -11.95 22.81 -0.76
C HIS A 100 -12.86 21.58 -0.79
N LEU A 101 -12.34 20.41 -0.41
CA LEU A 101 -13.13 19.18 -0.40
C LEU A 101 -14.04 19.13 0.83
N PRO A 102 -15.30 18.69 0.66
CA PRO A 102 -16.23 18.52 1.78
C PRO A 102 -15.76 17.41 2.74
N THR A 103 -16.28 17.49 3.96
CA THR A 103 -16.13 16.43 4.96
C THR A 103 -17.38 15.55 5.00
N PRO A 104 -17.24 14.23 5.28
CA PRO A 104 -16.00 13.53 5.59
C PRO A 104 -15.09 13.40 4.37
N ARG A 105 -13.75 13.40 4.58
CA ARG A 105 -12.75 13.17 3.53
C ARG A 105 -12.37 11.72 3.47
N ILE A 106 -12.33 11.18 2.26
CA ILE A 106 -11.99 9.78 2.00
C ILE A 106 -10.70 9.73 1.20
N ALA A 107 -9.64 9.14 1.77
CA ALA A 107 -8.45 8.79 1.00
C ALA A 107 -8.74 7.55 0.16
N VAL A 108 -8.47 7.62 -1.13
CA VAL A 108 -8.64 6.53 -2.08
C VAL A 108 -7.27 6.15 -2.65
N LEU A 109 -6.80 4.97 -2.30
CA LEU A 109 -5.50 4.46 -2.71
C LEU A 109 -5.69 3.45 -3.84
N ILE A 110 -5.32 3.85 -5.06
CA ILE A 110 -5.48 3.00 -6.24
C ILE A 110 -4.12 2.41 -6.62
N GLY A 111 -4.03 1.10 -6.57
CA GLY A 111 -2.86 0.35 -6.96
C GLY A 111 -2.72 0.21 -8.48
N GLY A 112 -2.38 -0.97 -8.95
CA GLY A 112 -2.21 -1.20 -10.38
C GLY A 112 -2.21 -2.67 -10.74
N SER A 113 -2.03 -2.95 -12.01
CA SER A 113 -1.97 -4.32 -12.48
C SER A 113 -0.76 -5.07 -11.93
N ASN A 114 -0.97 -6.34 -11.64
CA ASN A 114 0.07 -7.30 -11.26
C ASN A 114 -0.26 -8.68 -11.86
N SER A 115 0.46 -9.73 -11.48
CA SER A 115 0.22 -11.09 -12.00
C SER A 115 -1.17 -11.66 -11.66
N ALA A 116 -1.86 -11.09 -10.69
CA ALA A 116 -3.13 -11.59 -10.16
C ALA A 116 -4.30 -10.63 -10.42
N TYR A 117 -4.02 -9.36 -10.67
CA TYR A 117 -5.03 -8.30 -10.85
C TYR A 117 -4.76 -7.51 -12.11
N ARG A 118 -5.85 -7.19 -12.80
CA ARG A 118 -5.82 -6.29 -13.95
C ARG A 118 -6.61 -5.03 -13.63
N LEU A 119 -5.94 -3.90 -13.68
CA LEU A 119 -6.54 -2.57 -13.59
C LEU A 119 -6.41 -1.89 -14.95
N ASP A 120 -7.35 -2.19 -15.83
CA ASP A 120 -7.50 -1.55 -17.14
C ASP A 120 -8.49 -0.38 -17.08
N ALA A 121 -8.71 0.30 -18.21
CA ALA A 121 -9.61 1.43 -18.32
C ALA A 121 -11.04 1.09 -17.85
N ALA A 122 -11.57 -0.06 -18.26
CA ALA A 122 -12.93 -0.49 -17.88
C ALA A 122 -13.07 -0.71 -16.36
N THR A 123 -12.07 -1.34 -15.75
CA THR A 123 -12.02 -1.53 -14.28
C THR A 123 -11.88 -0.19 -13.58
N GLY A 124 -11.03 0.70 -14.10
CA GLY A 124 -10.84 2.06 -13.58
C GLY A 124 -12.13 2.86 -13.61
N THR A 125 -12.85 2.86 -14.73
CA THR A 125 -14.17 3.52 -14.88
C THR A 125 -15.16 3.00 -13.84
N ARG A 126 -15.30 1.68 -13.70
CA ARG A 126 -16.23 1.08 -12.75
C ARG A 126 -15.93 1.48 -11.31
N ILE A 127 -14.67 1.41 -10.90
CA ILE A 127 -14.26 1.82 -9.56
C ILE A 127 -14.58 3.31 -9.33
N ALA A 128 -14.27 4.15 -10.30
CA ALA A 128 -14.49 5.59 -10.19
C ALA A 128 -15.98 5.95 -10.15
N GLN A 129 -16.84 5.26 -10.92
CA GLN A 129 -18.29 5.44 -10.84
C GLN A 129 -18.87 5.05 -9.47
N GLU A 130 -18.39 3.94 -8.87
CA GLU A 130 -18.77 3.56 -7.51
C GLU A 130 -18.33 4.60 -6.47
N LEU A 131 -17.11 5.16 -6.63
CA LEU A 131 -16.58 6.23 -5.78
C LEU A 131 -17.36 7.53 -5.95
N ALA A 132 -17.68 7.94 -7.17
CA ALA A 132 -18.50 9.12 -7.44
C ALA A 132 -19.90 8.97 -6.80
N SER A 133 -20.54 7.82 -6.99
CA SER A 133 -21.83 7.52 -6.35
C SER A 133 -21.75 7.57 -4.82
N LEU A 134 -20.67 7.06 -4.25
CA LEU A 134 -20.42 7.14 -2.82
C LEU A 134 -20.25 8.58 -2.35
N ALA A 135 -19.43 9.38 -3.03
CA ALA A 135 -19.20 10.79 -2.72
C ALA A 135 -20.50 11.58 -2.74
N HIS A 136 -21.29 11.47 -3.81
CA HIS A 136 -22.58 12.15 -3.94
C HIS A 136 -23.60 11.73 -2.87
N SER A 137 -23.68 10.42 -2.57
CA SER A 137 -24.65 9.92 -1.58
C SER A 137 -24.30 10.25 -0.12
N THR A 138 -23.03 10.52 0.17
CA THR A 138 -22.54 10.80 1.53
C THR A 138 -22.10 12.23 1.73
N GLY A 139 -22.02 13.03 0.68
CA GLY A 139 -21.44 14.38 0.71
C GLY A 139 -19.94 14.38 0.97
N ALA A 140 -19.24 13.26 0.75
CA ALA A 140 -17.82 13.12 1.06
C ALA A 140 -16.92 13.69 -0.03
N GLY A 141 -15.77 14.27 0.37
CA GLY A 141 -14.67 14.63 -0.54
C GLY A 141 -13.71 13.48 -0.75
N LEU A 142 -13.26 13.25 -1.99
CA LEU A 142 -12.34 12.18 -2.35
C LEU A 142 -10.92 12.73 -2.55
N MET A 143 -9.95 12.14 -1.86
CA MET A 143 -8.52 12.37 -2.04
C MET A 143 -7.91 11.12 -2.69
N VAL A 144 -7.74 11.15 -4.01
CA VAL A 144 -7.37 9.96 -4.80
C VAL A 144 -5.89 9.98 -5.15
N THR A 145 -5.19 8.88 -4.86
CA THR A 145 -3.83 8.65 -5.35
C THR A 145 -3.78 7.41 -6.23
N THR A 146 -3.00 7.48 -7.30
CA THR A 146 -2.69 6.34 -8.14
C THR A 146 -1.24 5.87 -7.93
N SER A 147 -0.96 4.61 -8.19
CA SER A 147 0.37 4.04 -8.07
C SER A 147 1.16 4.18 -9.38
N ARG A 148 2.49 4.05 -9.31
CA ARG A 148 3.36 3.97 -10.49
C ARG A 148 3.05 2.78 -11.42
N ARG A 149 2.27 1.80 -10.92
CA ARG A 149 1.83 0.61 -11.68
C ARG A 149 0.43 0.75 -12.27
N THR A 150 -0.25 1.86 -11.98
CA THR A 150 -1.57 2.15 -12.55
C THR A 150 -1.38 2.49 -14.02
N ASP A 151 -2.10 1.80 -14.89
CA ASP A 151 -2.04 2.03 -16.34
C ASP A 151 -2.53 3.46 -16.66
N PRO A 152 -1.82 4.21 -17.53
CA PRO A 152 -2.24 5.55 -17.92
C PRO A 152 -3.66 5.62 -18.48
N THR A 153 -4.12 4.59 -19.18
CA THR A 153 -5.50 4.54 -19.69
C THR A 153 -6.52 4.38 -18.58
N ALA A 154 -6.17 3.62 -17.53
CA ALA A 154 -7.00 3.51 -16.33
C ALA A 154 -7.03 4.83 -15.54
N VAL A 155 -5.89 5.54 -15.44
CA VAL A 155 -5.83 6.87 -14.81
C VAL A 155 -6.74 7.86 -15.55
N ALA A 156 -6.66 7.90 -16.87
CA ALA A 156 -7.51 8.78 -17.69
C ALA A 156 -9.01 8.46 -17.50
N ALA A 157 -9.36 7.17 -17.48
CA ALA A 157 -10.73 6.73 -17.26
C ALA A 157 -11.24 7.10 -15.85
N ILE A 158 -10.41 6.96 -14.83
CA ILE A 158 -10.73 7.37 -13.45
C ILE A 158 -10.97 8.88 -13.37
N ARG A 159 -10.10 9.69 -14.00
CA ARG A 159 -10.28 11.15 -14.04
C ARG A 159 -11.59 11.54 -14.69
N ALA A 160 -11.89 10.98 -15.86
CA ALA A 160 -13.12 11.27 -16.57
C ALA A 160 -14.38 10.89 -15.77
N ALA A 161 -14.36 9.74 -15.09
CA ALA A 161 -15.50 9.28 -14.31
C ALA A 161 -15.68 10.01 -12.96
N LEU A 162 -14.68 10.75 -12.49
CA LEU A 162 -14.73 11.57 -11.27
C LEU A 162 -14.81 13.07 -11.56
N GLU A 163 -14.98 13.49 -12.82
CA GLU A 163 -14.96 14.91 -13.22
C GLU A 163 -16.01 15.74 -12.45
N ASP A 164 -17.22 15.22 -12.28
CA ASP A 164 -18.31 15.87 -11.56
C ASP A 164 -18.36 15.54 -10.07
N ALA A 165 -17.43 14.75 -9.56
CA ALA A 165 -17.37 14.40 -8.15
C ALA A 165 -16.47 15.37 -7.37
N PRO A 166 -16.74 15.61 -6.06
CA PRO A 166 -15.84 16.39 -5.20
C PRO A 166 -14.55 15.60 -4.93
N ALA A 167 -13.64 15.60 -5.90
CA ALA A 167 -12.44 14.79 -5.88
C ALA A 167 -11.18 15.57 -6.24
N GLU A 168 -10.09 15.33 -5.50
CA GLU A 168 -8.74 15.72 -5.86
C GLU A 168 -7.95 14.47 -6.25
N ILE A 169 -7.38 14.44 -7.46
CA ILE A 169 -6.72 13.26 -8.00
C ILE A 169 -5.25 13.54 -8.27
N TRP A 170 -4.37 12.90 -7.50
CA TRP A 170 -2.94 12.87 -7.78
C TRP A 170 -2.58 11.63 -8.62
N SER A 171 -1.93 11.84 -9.75
CA SER A 171 -1.59 10.79 -10.72
C SER A 171 -0.11 10.69 -11.06
N GLY A 172 0.74 11.29 -10.24
CA GLY A 172 2.19 11.15 -10.38
C GLY A 172 2.97 12.44 -10.58
N ASP A 173 2.28 13.56 -10.80
CA ASP A 173 2.91 14.86 -10.99
C ASP A 173 3.08 15.61 -9.67
N GLY A 174 4.26 16.23 -9.51
CA GLY A 174 4.58 16.99 -8.31
C GLY A 174 4.84 16.14 -7.07
N GLU A 175 4.70 16.77 -5.92
CA GLU A 175 4.90 16.13 -4.63
C GLU A 175 3.81 15.08 -4.37
N ASN A 176 4.21 13.92 -3.85
CA ASN A 176 3.29 12.83 -3.60
C ASN A 176 2.52 13.01 -2.29
N PRO A 177 1.20 13.21 -2.32
CA PRO A 177 0.38 13.46 -1.14
C PRO A 177 0.03 12.21 -0.32
N TYR A 178 0.56 11.05 -0.67
CA TYR A 178 0.14 9.75 -0.12
C TYR A 178 0.00 9.73 1.40
N PHE A 179 1.06 10.15 2.13
CA PHE A 179 1.01 10.18 3.60
C PHE A 179 0.11 11.30 4.14
N ALA A 180 0.02 12.41 3.42
CA ALA A 180 -0.88 13.49 3.79
C ALA A 180 -2.35 13.04 3.67
N TYR A 181 -2.72 12.38 2.58
CA TYR A 181 -4.06 11.85 2.41
C TYR A 181 -4.40 10.80 3.47
N LEU A 182 -3.46 9.92 3.82
CA LEU A 182 -3.63 9.00 4.95
C LEU A 182 -3.81 9.72 6.29
N GLY A 183 -3.11 10.84 6.49
CA GLY A 183 -3.18 11.66 7.71
C GLY A 183 -4.42 12.55 7.80
N LEU A 184 -4.94 13.05 6.68
CA LEU A 184 -6.08 13.97 6.61
C LEU A 184 -7.43 13.26 6.47
N ALA A 185 -7.44 11.99 6.07
CA ALA A 185 -8.67 11.27 5.80
C ALA A 185 -9.43 10.88 7.07
N ASP A 186 -10.75 10.99 7.03
CA ASP A 186 -11.65 10.40 8.00
C ASP A 186 -11.85 8.90 7.73
N ARG A 187 -11.71 8.49 6.46
CA ARG A 187 -11.85 7.11 5.99
C ARG A 187 -10.90 6.81 4.86
N ILE A 188 -10.57 5.53 4.69
CA ILE A 188 -9.62 5.09 3.66
C ILE A 188 -10.25 3.97 2.84
N ILE A 189 -10.17 4.08 1.52
CA ILE A 189 -10.49 3.03 0.57
C ILE A 189 -9.19 2.65 -0.13
N VAL A 190 -8.91 1.36 -0.23
CA VAL A 190 -7.71 0.86 -0.88
C VAL A 190 -8.05 -0.30 -1.82
N THR A 191 -7.45 -0.33 -3.01
CA THR A 191 -7.60 -1.46 -3.92
C THR A 191 -6.82 -2.69 -3.42
N GLY A 192 -7.39 -3.88 -3.57
CA GLY A 192 -6.87 -5.11 -2.99
C GLY A 192 -5.62 -5.72 -3.67
N ASP A 193 -5.05 -5.04 -4.66
CA ASP A 193 -3.88 -5.52 -5.41
C ASP A 193 -2.53 -5.36 -4.68
N SER A 194 -2.49 -4.54 -3.63
CA SER A 194 -1.26 -4.20 -2.93
C SER A 194 -1.36 -4.43 -1.42
N VAL A 195 -0.76 -5.52 -0.96
CA VAL A 195 -0.67 -5.82 0.48
C VAL A 195 0.02 -4.70 1.26
N ASN A 196 1.02 -4.04 0.66
CA ASN A 196 1.70 -2.91 1.31
C ASN A 196 0.73 -1.76 1.58
N MET A 197 -0.04 -1.34 0.56
CA MET A 197 -1.02 -0.25 0.71
C MET A 197 -2.10 -0.59 1.73
N VAL A 198 -2.56 -1.85 1.76
CA VAL A 198 -3.52 -2.33 2.76
C VAL A 198 -2.91 -2.28 4.16
N SER A 199 -1.65 -2.73 4.33
CA SER A 199 -0.95 -2.67 5.62
C SER A 199 -0.73 -1.24 6.09
N GLU A 200 -0.37 -0.34 5.19
CA GLU A 200 -0.17 1.09 5.47
C GLU A 200 -1.48 1.78 5.85
N ALA A 201 -2.57 1.48 5.14
CA ALA A 201 -3.90 1.99 5.48
C ALA A 201 -4.36 1.50 6.87
N ALA A 202 -4.16 0.22 7.15
CA ALA A 202 -4.50 -0.37 8.45
C ALA A 202 -3.71 0.25 9.61
N ALA A 203 -2.43 0.56 9.39
CA ALA A 203 -1.55 1.15 10.40
C ALA A 203 -1.89 2.60 10.79
N THR A 204 -2.77 3.27 10.05
CA THR A 204 -3.22 4.63 10.41
C THR A 204 -4.02 4.67 11.71
N GLY A 205 -4.55 3.51 12.18
CA GLY A 205 -5.46 3.43 13.32
C GLY A 205 -6.84 4.08 13.06
N ARG A 206 -7.08 4.57 11.85
CA ARG A 206 -8.37 5.14 11.44
C ARG A 206 -9.25 4.03 10.89
N PHE A 207 -9.95 3.36 11.77
CA PHE A 207 -10.64 2.06 11.66
C PHE A 207 -11.73 1.92 10.59
N ARG A 208 -11.72 2.68 9.52
CA ARG A 208 -12.73 2.53 8.45
C ARG A 208 -12.06 2.41 7.08
N SER A 209 -11.13 1.45 6.98
CA SER A 209 -10.52 1.10 5.69
C SER A 209 -11.38 0.06 4.99
N PHE A 210 -11.74 0.33 3.74
CA PHE A 210 -12.41 -0.63 2.88
C PHE A 210 -11.43 -1.13 1.83
N ILE A 211 -11.36 -2.46 1.67
CA ILE A 211 -10.64 -3.06 0.57
C ILE A 211 -11.62 -3.20 -0.58
N CYS A 212 -11.40 -2.46 -1.66
CA CYS A 212 -12.15 -2.62 -2.90
C CYS A 212 -11.64 -3.90 -3.59
N PRO A 213 -12.42 -5.00 -3.65
CA PRO A 213 -12.00 -6.19 -4.35
C PRO A 213 -11.99 -5.90 -5.86
N LEU A 214 -10.80 -5.90 -6.45
CA LEU A 214 -10.67 -6.05 -7.89
C LEU A 214 -11.10 -7.47 -8.24
N LEU A 215 -11.89 -7.63 -9.29
CA LEU A 215 -12.43 -8.92 -9.72
C LEU A 215 -11.33 -9.99 -9.81
N ALA A 216 -11.54 -11.13 -9.14
CA ALA A 216 -10.64 -12.24 -8.92
C ALA A 216 -9.54 -11.98 -7.86
N ALA A 217 -9.90 -12.23 -6.60
CA ALA A 217 -8.91 -12.25 -5.52
C ALA A 217 -8.01 -13.49 -5.65
N PRO A 218 -6.69 -13.35 -5.74
CA PRO A 218 -5.80 -14.49 -5.67
C PRO A 218 -5.89 -15.15 -4.28
N ARG A 219 -5.66 -16.44 -4.24
CA ARG A 219 -5.75 -17.27 -3.01
C ARG A 219 -4.99 -16.68 -1.82
N ASN A 220 -3.88 -15.98 -2.07
CA ASN A 220 -3.00 -15.43 -1.03
C ASN A 220 -3.52 -14.15 -0.38
N LEU A 221 -4.29 -13.31 -1.09
CA LEU A 221 -4.89 -12.11 -0.48
C LEU A 221 -6.11 -12.45 0.39
N ASN A 222 -6.79 -13.55 0.11
CA ASN A 222 -7.89 -14.02 0.95
C ASN A 222 -7.41 -14.37 2.37
N ALA A 223 -6.20 -14.90 2.53
CA ALA A 223 -5.61 -15.16 3.85
C ALA A 223 -5.30 -13.86 4.60
N PHE A 224 -4.81 -12.83 3.91
CA PHE A 224 -4.51 -11.53 4.51
C PHE A 224 -5.78 -10.73 4.87
N THR A 225 -6.81 -10.82 4.03
CA THR A 225 -8.07 -10.11 4.27
C THR A 225 -9.02 -10.87 5.21
N ALA A 226 -8.72 -12.12 5.55
CA ALA A 226 -9.57 -12.94 6.44
C ALA A 226 -9.84 -12.30 7.81
N PRO A 227 -8.85 -11.72 8.52
CA PRO A 227 -9.08 -10.99 9.77
C PRO A 227 -9.93 -9.72 9.60
N TRP A 228 -9.96 -9.16 8.38
CA TRP A 228 -10.63 -7.92 8.03
C TRP A 228 -12.02 -8.14 7.44
N LYS A 229 -12.46 -9.40 7.34
CA LYS A 229 -13.81 -9.74 6.88
C LYS A 229 -14.82 -9.33 7.93
N THR A 230 -15.58 -8.27 7.66
CA THR A 230 -16.89 -8.13 8.27
C THR A 230 -17.77 -9.29 7.77
N PRO A 231 -18.48 -10.02 8.64
CA PRO A 231 -19.39 -11.07 8.21
C PRO A 231 -20.54 -10.47 7.38
N GLY A 232 -20.81 -11.01 6.21
CA GLY A 232 -21.97 -10.67 5.40
C GLY A 232 -21.78 -10.87 3.90
N PRO A 233 -22.86 -11.17 3.16
CA PRO A 233 -22.83 -11.48 1.74
C PRO A 233 -22.57 -10.23 0.90
N ARG A 234 -22.05 -10.43 -0.28
CA ARG A 234 -21.76 -9.51 -1.40
C ARG A 234 -22.59 -8.21 -1.36
N ALA A 235 -22.20 -7.26 -0.52
CA ALA A 235 -22.76 -5.93 -0.52
C ALA A 235 -21.86 -5.03 -1.39
N ASN A 236 -22.45 -4.26 -2.28
CA ASN A 236 -21.77 -3.20 -3.00
C ASN A 236 -21.22 -2.17 -1.99
N LEU A 237 -20.28 -1.34 -2.37
CA LEU A 237 -19.69 -0.27 -1.54
C LEU A 237 -20.78 0.52 -0.78
N ARG A 238 -21.89 0.80 -1.44
CA ARG A 238 -22.99 1.60 -0.90
C ARG A 238 -23.71 0.93 0.28
N ALA A 239 -23.97 -0.37 0.22
CA ALA A 239 -24.67 -1.09 1.28
C ALA A 239 -23.85 -1.20 2.59
N ARG A 240 -22.54 -1.28 2.49
CA ARG A 240 -21.63 -1.33 3.66
C ARG A 240 -21.45 0.03 4.36
N TRP A 241 -21.68 1.12 3.63
CA TRP A 241 -21.59 2.47 4.17
C TRP A 241 -22.79 2.86 5.04
N LEU A 242 -23.98 2.43 4.61
CA LEU A 242 -25.25 2.83 5.24
C LEU A 242 -25.55 2.07 6.53
N THR A 243 -25.00 0.89 6.73
CA THR A 243 -25.32 0.06 7.89
C THR A 243 -24.53 0.38 9.17
N GLY A 244 -23.65 1.37 9.17
CA GLY A 244 -23.12 2.05 10.37
C GLY A 244 -22.62 1.23 11.58
N ASN A 245 -22.88 -0.06 11.63
CA ASN A 245 -22.58 -0.95 12.74
C ASN A 245 -21.27 -1.69 12.53
N LEU A 246 -20.19 -1.08 13.00
CA LEU A 246 -19.01 -1.78 13.49
C LEU A 246 -18.86 -1.34 14.95
N THR A 247 -19.55 -2.02 15.84
CA THR A 247 -19.23 -2.05 17.27
C THR A 247 -17.90 -2.75 17.49
N PRO A 248 -17.14 -2.37 18.57
CA PRO A 248 -15.74 -2.72 18.78
C PRO A 248 -15.48 -4.21 18.87
#